data_7fca6c4cfecc43a2eb202e7b02a6e219
#
_entry.id   7fca6c4cfecc43a2eb202e7b02a6e219
#
_cell.length_a   1.000
_cell.length_b   1.000
_cell.length_c   1.000
_cell.angle_alpha   90.00
_cell.angle_beta   90.00
_cell.angle_gamma   90.00
#
_symmetry.space_group_name_H-M   'P 1'
#
loop_
_entity.id
_entity.type
_entity.pdbx_description
1 polymer ?
#
loop_
_entity_poly.entity_id
_entity_poly.type
_entity_poly.pdbx_seq_one_letter_code
_entity_poly.pdbx_strand_id
1 'polypeptide(L)'
;DWTDFTAFFGDSFAEDNNGATFADRFTFTVDSTIGLNLDAVVGSISRSADVGLDITGLSLYDADDTLITAGTLLEDGALDVWRLSSDNLDAGDYYVQVSGSLVSDTAGSFGGAVMLAPVPEPETYGMMLGGLGVLGFLARRRKSQQR
;
A
#
# COMPACT_ATOMS: atom_id res chain seq x y z
N ASP A 1 -1.26 -0.42 -21.96
CA ASP A 1 -0.74 -1.39 -21.01
C ASP A 1 -0.32 -0.73 -19.72
N TRP A 2 -0.96 -1.14 -18.68
CA TRP A 2 -0.68 -0.67 -17.36
C TRP A 2 0.38 -1.54 -16.70
N THR A 3 1.45 -0.93 -16.24
CA THR A 3 2.46 -1.62 -15.44
C THR A 3 2.26 -1.26 -13.98
N ASP A 4 2.69 -2.16 -13.09
CA ASP A 4 2.66 -1.89 -11.66
C ASP A 4 3.48 -0.64 -11.35
N PHE A 5 2.97 0.17 -10.43
CA PHE A 5 3.60 1.40 -9.99
C PHE A 5 3.99 1.27 -8.52
N THR A 6 5.22 1.67 -8.19
CA THR A 6 5.70 1.73 -6.82
C THR A 6 6.37 3.07 -6.59
N ALA A 7 5.97 3.77 -5.53
CA ALA A 7 6.61 5.00 -5.10
C ALA A 7 7.04 4.88 -3.64
N PHE A 8 8.19 5.44 -3.32
CA PHE A 8 8.71 5.50 -1.96
C PHE A 8 8.47 6.87 -1.36
N PHE A 9 8.18 6.91 -0.09
CA PHE A 9 7.98 8.16 0.65
C PHE A 9 8.63 8.06 2.03
N GLY A 10 8.82 9.20 2.67
CA GLY A 10 9.38 9.23 4.00
C GLY A 10 9.65 10.66 4.47
N ASP A 11 10.01 10.77 5.72
CA ASP A 11 10.40 12.04 6.33
C ASP A 11 11.34 11.78 7.50
N SER A 12 12.08 12.81 7.89
CA SER A 12 12.98 12.76 9.03
C SER A 12 12.84 14.03 9.87
N PHE A 13 13.06 13.87 11.17
CA PHE A 13 12.88 14.93 12.15
C PHE A 13 14.16 15.12 12.95
N ALA A 14 14.55 16.37 13.14
CA ALA A 14 15.76 16.72 13.87
C ALA A 14 15.64 16.39 15.36
N GLU A 15 16.77 16.43 16.04
CA GLU A 15 16.82 16.30 17.50
C GLU A 15 16.08 17.44 18.20
N ASP A 16 15.79 17.26 19.48
CA ASP A 16 15.16 18.26 20.36
C ASP A 16 13.70 18.59 20.01
N ASN A 17 12.97 17.62 19.48
CA ASN A 17 11.56 17.77 19.13
C ASN A 17 10.62 16.88 19.95
N ASN A 18 11.05 16.45 21.15
CA ASN A 18 10.21 15.60 22.01
C ASN A 18 8.83 16.23 22.26
N GLY A 19 7.78 15.44 22.05
CA GLY A 19 6.40 15.89 22.20
C GLY A 19 5.81 16.53 20.96
N ALA A 20 6.58 16.77 19.90
CA ALA A 20 6.06 17.28 18.64
C ALA A 20 5.23 16.20 17.94
N THR A 21 4.13 16.63 17.33
CA THR A 21 3.30 15.76 16.51
C THR A 21 3.45 16.13 15.04
N PHE A 22 3.18 15.15 14.17
CA PHE A 22 3.23 15.38 12.72
C PHE A 22 2.07 14.65 12.00
N ALA A 23 1.75 15.18 10.84
CA ALA A 23 0.79 14.57 9.91
C ALA A 23 1.29 14.88 8.50
N ASP A 24 2.06 13.99 7.93
CA ASP A 24 2.68 14.17 6.62
C ASP A 24 1.80 13.57 5.53
N ARG A 25 1.65 14.31 4.43
CA ARG A 25 0.82 13.92 3.29
C ARG A 25 1.69 13.67 2.07
N PHE A 26 1.45 12.54 1.41
CA PHE A 26 2.15 12.15 0.21
C PHE A 26 1.12 11.98 -0.91
N THR A 27 1.11 12.93 -1.84
CA THR A 27 0.11 13.00 -2.91
C THR A 27 0.49 12.12 -4.09
N PHE A 28 -0.51 11.55 -4.73
CA PHE A 28 -0.32 10.79 -5.96
C PHE A 28 -1.59 10.88 -6.82
N THR A 29 -1.42 10.60 -8.11
CA THR A 29 -2.53 10.62 -9.07
C THR A 29 -2.72 9.23 -9.65
N VAL A 30 -3.98 8.77 -9.65
CA VAL A 30 -4.39 7.59 -10.40
C VAL A 30 -4.88 8.07 -11.75
N ASP A 31 -4.17 7.71 -12.80
CA ASP A 31 -4.46 8.12 -14.18
C ASP A 31 -4.73 6.86 -15.01
N SER A 32 -5.82 6.20 -14.71
CA SER A 32 -6.20 4.94 -15.34
C SER A 32 -7.71 4.88 -15.51
N THR A 33 -8.15 4.37 -16.66
CA THR A 33 -9.57 4.14 -16.93
C THR A 33 -10.09 2.88 -16.25
N ILE A 34 -9.19 2.04 -15.75
CA ILE A 34 -9.53 0.85 -14.96
C ILE A 34 -9.19 1.12 -13.50
N GLY A 35 -9.96 0.51 -12.59
CA GLY A 35 -9.67 0.63 -11.16
C GLY A 35 -8.32 0.03 -10.81
N LEU A 36 -7.65 0.62 -9.82
CA LEU A 36 -6.36 0.14 -9.32
C LEU A 36 -6.50 -0.29 -7.86
N ASN A 37 -5.80 -1.36 -7.51
CA ASN A 37 -5.63 -1.75 -6.12
C ASN A 37 -4.41 -1.04 -5.55
N LEU A 38 -4.56 -0.50 -4.36
CA LEU A 38 -3.49 0.18 -3.65
C LEU A 38 -3.08 -0.63 -2.42
N ASP A 39 -1.79 -0.74 -2.21
CA ASP A 39 -1.19 -1.29 -0.99
C ASP A 39 -0.11 -0.32 -0.53
N ALA A 40 -0.17 0.09 0.73
CA ALA A 40 0.79 1.00 1.32
C ALA A 40 1.32 0.43 2.63
N VAL A 41 2.60 0.61 2.87
CA VAL A 41 3.25 0.22 4.12
C VAL A 41 4.14 1.37 4.56
N VAL A 42 4.16 1.63 5.86
CA VAL A 42 5.06 2.60 6.47
C VAL A 42 5.67 1.99 7.72
N GLY A 43 6.93 2.32 7.97
CA GLY A 43 7.63 1.82 9.13
C GLY A 43 8.66 2.81 9.67
N SER A 44 8.91 2.68 10.97
CA SER A 44 9.96 3.40 11.68
C SER A 44 10.66 2.45 12.63
N ILE A 45 11.99 2.51 12.68
CA ILE A 45 12.81 1.72 13.56
C ILE A 45 13.53 2.65 14.53
N SER A 46 13.42 2.36 15.83
CA SER A 46 14.07 3.10 16.91
C SER A 46 14.87 2.13 17.79
N ARG A 47 15.68 2.67 18.68
CA ARG A 47 16.46 1.86 19.63
C ARG A 47 15.57 1.20 20.68
N SER A 48 14.47 1.85 21.04
CA SER A 48 13.45 1.33 21.95
C SER A 48 12.13 2.06 21.71
N ALA A 49 11.05 1.58 22.34
CA ALA A 49 9.73 2.20 22.23
C ALA A 49 9.67 3.66 22.74
N ASP A 50 10.58 4.02 23.63
CA ASP A 50 10.60 5.36 24.26
C ASP A 50 11.55 6.34 23.56
N VAL A 51 12.11 5.96 22.41
CA VAL A 51 13.12 6.75 21.70
C VAL A 51 12.72 6.92 20.24
N GLY A 52 12.88 8.13 19.72
CA GLY A 52 12.69 8.45 18.33
C GLY A 52 11.25 8.81 18.01
N LEU A 53 10.62 8.07 17.11
CA LEU A 53 9.35 8.42 16.51
C LEU A 53 8.35 7.29 16.72
N ASP A 54 7.10 7.65 17.03
CA ASP A 54 5.98 6.73 17.13
C ASP A 54 4.98 7.07 16.02
N ILE A 55 4.67 6.11 15.16
CA ILE A 55 3.66 6.26 14.12
C ILE A 55 2.30 5.90 14.73
N THR A 56 1.36 6.83 14.71
CA THR A 56 0.04 6.64 15.32
C THR A 56 -1.07 6.41 14.29
N GLY A 57 -0.80 6.59 13.01
CA GLY A 57 -1.80 6.35 11.98
C GLY A 57 -1.26 6.38 10.57
N LEU A 58 -1.95 5.67 9.71
CA LEU A 58 -1.77 5.65 8.25
C LEU A 58 -3.15 5.66 7.63
N SER A 59 -3.44 6.59 6.73
CA SER A 59 -4.77 6.73 6.14
C SER A 59 -4.68 7.20 4.70
N LEU A 60 -5.68 6.82 3.91
CA LEU A 60 -5.82 7.22 2.51
C LEU A 60 -7.03 8.14 2.36
N TYR A 61 -6.81 9.27 1.71
CA TYR A 61 -7.83 10.28 1.44
C TYR A 61 -7.91 10.61 -0.04
N ASP A 62 -9.07 11.07 -0.48
CA ASP A 62 -9.21 11.67 -1.82
C ASP A 62 -8.84 13.17 -1.80
N ALA A 63 -8.96 13.83 -2.95
CA ALA A 63 -8.63 15.25 -3.10
C ALA A 63 -9.54 16.17 -2.29
N ASP A 64 -10.72 15.71 -1.90
CA ASP A 64 -11.70 16.45 -1.11
C ASP A 64 -11.55 16.21 0.39
N ASP A 65 -10.43 15.61 0.81
CA ASP A 65 -10.13 15.24 2.20
C ASP A 65 -11.12 14.23 2.79
N THR A 66 -11.76 13.43 1.95
CA THR A 66 -12.64 12.36 2.40
C THR A 66 -11.82 11.09 2.65
N LEU A 67 -11.98 10.53 3.84
CA LEU A 67 -11.30 9.28 4.21
C LEU A 67 -11.82 8.12 3.35
N ILE A 68 -10.92 7.47 2.64
CA ILE A 68 -11.24 6.29 1.85
C ILE A 68 -11.03 5.03 2.68
N THR A 69 -9.86 4.91 3.31
CA THR A 69 -9.58 3.78 4.20
C THR A 69 -8.50 4.14 5.21
N ALA A 70 -8.58 3.54 6.38
CA ALA A 70 -7.57 3.65 7.43
C ALA A 70 -6.69 2.41 7.45
N GLY A 71 -5.44 2.60 7.82
CA GLY A 71 -4.47 1.52 7.94
C GLY A 71 -4.65 0.69 9.20
N THR A 72 -3.93 -0.42 9.24
CA THR A 72 -3.89 -1.35 10.37
C THR A 72 -2.48 -1.37 10.96
N LEU A 73 -2.41 -1.29 12.27
CA LEU A 73 -1.15 -1.43 13.01
C LEU A 73 -0.71 -2.89 12.99
N LEU A 74 0.51 -3.14 12.49
CA LEU A 74 1.10 -4.48 12.47
C LEU A 74 2.11 -4.67 13.59
N GLU A 75 2.95 -3.67 13.85
CA GLU A 75 3.96 -3.68 14.91
C GLU A 75 3.98 -2.34 15.63
N ASP A 76 4.14 -2.36 16.94
CA ASP A 76 4.21 -1.17 17.78
C ASP A 76 5.37 -1.31 18.78
N GLY A 77 6.11 -0.24 18.99
CA GLY A 77 7.24 -0.18 19.92
C GLY A 77 8.51 0.35 19.28
N ALA A 78 9.61 -0.38 19.44
CA ALA A 78 10.89 -0.04 18.80
C ALA A 78 10.79 -0.11 17.27
N LEU A 79 9.94 -0.98 16.76
CA LEU A 79 9.57 -1.08 15.36
C LEU A 79 8.08 -0.75 15.24
N ASP A 80 7.77 0.30 14.52
CA ASP A 80 6.39 0.65 14.18
C ASP A 80 6.14 0.30 12.72
N VAL A 81 5.10 -0.47 12.45
CA VAL A 81 4.70 -0.82 11.07
C VAL A 81 3.20 -0.71 10.94
N TRP A 82 2.78 0.03 9.92
CA TRP A 82 1.38 0.19 9.54
C TRP A 82 1.20 -0.23 8.08
N ARG A 83 0.07 -0.83 7.80
CA ARG A 83 -0.31 -1.25 6.44
C ARG A 83 -1.71 -0.79 6.11
N LEU A 84 -1.91 -0.45 4.84
CA LEU A 84 -3.18 0.02 4.31
C LEU A 84 -3.40 -0.61 2.93
N SER A 85 -4.63 -1.06 2.70
CA SER A 85 -5.03 -1.60 1.39
C SER A 85 -6.34 -0.98 0.98
N SER A 86 -6.47 -0.64 -0.29
CA SER A 86 -7.72 -0.16 -0.85
C SER A 86 -7.89 -0.75 -2.24
N ASP A 87 -9.05 -1.31 -2.51
CA ASP A 87 -9.35 -1.95 -3.77
C ASP A 87 -10.10 -1.00 -4.69
N ASN A 88 -9.79 -1.12 -5.98
CA ASN A 88 -10.58 -0.52 -7.05
C ASN A 88 -10.69 1.01 -6.97
N LEU A 89 -9.55 1.70 -6.82
CA LEU A 89 -9.50 3.16 -6.86
C LEU A 89 -9.76 3.68 -8.27
N ASP A 90 -10.67 4.61 -8.39
CA ASP A 90 -10.96 5.31 -9.64
C ASP A 90 -9.87 6.34 -9.97
N ALA A 91 -9.85 6.82 -11.22
CA ALA A 91 -8.98 7.91 -11.60
C ALA A 91 -9.24 9.15 -10.74
N GLY A 92 -8.18 9.80 -10.31
CA GLY A 92 -8.27 10.99 -9.46
C GLY A 92 -7.01 11.22 -8.66
N ASP A 93 -7.06 12.26 -7.85
CA ASP A 93 -5.96 12.63 -6.96
C ASP A 93 -6.25 12.13 -5.55
N TYR A 94 -5.20 11.61 -4.92
CA TYR A 94 -5.28 11.03 -3.59
C TYR A 94 -4.06 11.43 -2.78
N TYR A 95 -4.13 11.24 -1.47
CA TYR A 95 -2.94 11.30 -0.63
C TYR A 95 -2.99 10.25 0.49
N VAL A 96 -1.80 9.77 0.84
CA VAL A 96 -1.58 8.96 2.03
C VAL A 96 -1.09 9.90 3.13
N GLN A 97 -1.67 9.80 4.31
CA GLN A 97 -1.24 10.59 5.46
C GLN A 97 -0.64 9.68 6.52
N VAL A 98 0.57 10.01 6.96
CA VAL A 98 1.26 9.37 8.07
C VAL A 98 1.21 10.32 9.26
N SER A 99 0.64 9.86 10.36
CA SER A 99 0.53 10.64 11.59
C SER A 99 1.38 10.02 12.69
N GLY A 100 1.92 10.83 13.55
CA GLY A 100 2.72 10.35 14.66
C GLY A 100 3.21 11.44 15.58
N SER A 101 4.12 11.05 16.46
CA SER A 101 4.75 11.94 17.42
C SER A 101 6.20 11.56 17.65
N LEU A 102 6.98 12.52 18.09
CA LEU A 102 8.35 12.31 18.57
C LEU A 102 8.29 12.06 20.07
N VAL A 103 8.81 10.93 20.49
CA VAL A 103 8.69 10.47 21.88
C VAL A 103 9.95 10.73 22.69
N SER A 104 10.97 11.31 22.08
CA SER A 104 12.23 11.71 22.74
C SER A 104 12.89 12.87 21.99
N ASP A 105 13.99 13.38 22.54
CA ASP A 105 14.80 14.40 21.89
C ASP A 105 15.74 13.83 20.81
N THR A 106 15.74 12.54 20.61
CA THR A 106 16.51 11.87 19.54
C THR A 106 15.84 12.12 18.19
N ALA A 107 16.66 12.27 17.15
CA ALA A 107 16.14 12.37 15.79
C ALA A 107 15.35 11.11 15.41
N GLY A 108 14.29 11.28 14.66
CA GLY A 108 13.44 10.20 14.20
C GLY A 108 13.21 10.26 12.71
N SER A 109 12.87 9.10 12.12
CA SER A 109 12.53 9.03 10.71
C SER A 109 11.57 7.87 10.45
N PHE A 110 10.82 7.98 9.38
CA PHE A 110 10.01 6.89 8.87
C PHE A 110 10.18 6.78 7.35
N GLY A 111 9.88 5.62 6.83
CA GLY A 111 9.88 5.38 5.39
C GLY A 111 8.77 4.42 5.01
N GLY A 112 8.34 4.50 3.79
CA GLY A 112 7.29 3.63 3.30
C GLY A 112 7.23 3.56 1.79
N ALA A 113 6.25 2.80 1.31
CA ALA A 113 6.00 2.61 -0.11
C ALA A 113 4.52 2.53 -0.39
N VAL A 114 4.12 3.07 -1.52
CA VAL A 114 2.78 2.91 -2.09
C VAL A 114 2.92 2.10 -3.37
N MET A 115 2.15 1.04 -3.49
CA MET A 115 2.11 0.18 -4.66
C MET A 115 0.71 0.22 -5.27
N LEU A 116 0.65 0.43 -6.58
CA LEU A 116 -0.58 0.42 -7.35
C LEU A 116 -0.50 -0.69 -8.39
N ALA A 117 -1.55 -1.50 -8.48
CA ALA A 117 -1.64 -2.60 -9.43
C ALA A 117 -3.03 -2.64 -10.06
N PRO A 118 -3.15 -3.02 -11.35
CA PRO A 118 -4.44 -3.14 -11.98
C PRO A 118 -5.32 -4.20 -11.30
N VAL A 119 -6.62 -3.90 -11.20
CA VAL A 119 -7.60 -4.93 -10.80
C VAL A 119 -7.75 -5.89 -11.97
N PRO A 120 -7.53 -7.21 -11.78
CA PRO A 120 -7.76 -8.16 -12.85
C PRO A 120 -9.22 -8.16 -13.29
N GLU A 121 -9.46 -8.02 -14.61
CA GLU A 121 -10.82 -8.05 -15.15
C GLU A 121 -11.41 -9.44 -15.08
N PRO A 122 -12.72 -9.57 -14.75
CA PRO A 122 -13.39 -10.86 -14.76
C PRO A 122 -13.28 -11.60 -16.10
N GLU A 123 -13.28 -10.85 -17.21
CA GLU A 123 -13.11 -11.41 -18.55
C GLU A 123 -11.74 -12.08 -18.73
N THR A 124 -10.69 -11.50 -18.18
CA THR A 124 -9.34 -12.08 -18.22
C THR A 124 -9.29 -13.40 -17.48
N TYR A 125 -9.93 -13.50 -16.33
CA TYR A 125 -10.03 -14.75 -15.58
C TYR A 125 -10.85 -15.79 -16.36
N GLY A 126 -11.97 -15.37 -16.97
CA GLY A 126 -12.81 -16.23 -17.78
C GLY A 126 -12.05 -16.82 -18.96
N MET A 127 -11.29 -16.00 -19.69
CA MET A 127 -10.45 -16.43 -20.80
C MET A 127 -9.34 -17.37 -20.36
N MET A 128 -8.71 -17.09 -19.23
CA MET A 128 -7.65 -17.92 -18.68
C MET A 128 -8.18 -19.30 -18.28
N LEU A 129 -9.32 -19.37 -17.60
CA LEU A 129 -9.97 -20.62 -17.21
C LEU A 129 -10.47 -21.40 -18.43
N GLY A 130 -11.04 -20.71 -19.44
CA GLY A 130 -11.47 -21.30 -20.69
C GLY A 130 -10.31 -21.92 -21.46
N GLY A 131 -9.18 -21.20 -21.55
CA GLY A 131 -7.97 -21.71 -22.19
C GLY A 131 -7.41 -22.96 -21.52
N LEU A 132 -7.35 -22.94 -20.18
CA LEU A 132 -6.90 -24.11 -19.40
C LEU A 132 -7.86 -25.30 -19.57
N GLY A 133 -9.16 -25.05 -19.62
CA GLY A 133 -10.16 -26.08 -19.86
C GLY A 133 -10.01 -26.76 -21.23
N VAL A 134 -9.78 -25.96 -22.28
CA VAL A 134 -9.55 -26.48 -23.64
C VAL A 134 -8.28 -27.32 -23.71
N LEU A 135 -7.18 -26.82 -23.10
CA LEU A 135 -5.92 -27.57 -23.06
C LEU A 135 -6.06 -28.87 -22.30
N GLY A 136 -6.78 -28.87 -21.18
CA GLY A 136 -7.06 -30.09 -20.43
C GLY A 136 -7.88 -31.11 -21.23
N PHE A 137 -8.90 -30.66 -21.95
CA PHE A 137 -9.72 -31.51 -22.80
C PHE A 137 -8.91 -32.13 -23.94
N LEU A 138 -8.10 -31.36 -24.63
CA LEU A 138 -7.25 -31.87 -25.73
C LEU A 138 -6.23 -32.87 -25.21
N ALA A 139 -5.62 -32.63 -24.04
CA ALA A 139 -4.68 -33.57 -23.44
C ALA A 139 -5.37 -34.90 -23.11
N ARG A 140 -6.58 -34.87 -22.57
CA ARG A 140 -7.38 -36.08 -22.27
C ARG A 140 -7.74 -36.82 -23.52
N ARG A 141 -8.16 -36.15 -24.58
CA ARG A 141 -8.49 -36.76 -25.88
C ARG A 141 -7.29 -37.45 -26.51
N ARG A 142 -6.12 -36.83 -26.47
CA ARG A 142 -4.87 -37.41 -27.00
C ARG A 142 -4.50 -38.69 -26.27
N LYS A 143 -4.62 -38.72 -24.94
CA LYS A 143 -4.36 -39.91 -24.13
C LYS A 143 -5.32 -41.07 -24.49
N SER A 144 -6.58 -40.77 -24.75
CA SER A 144 -7.59 -41.76 -25.17
C SER A 144 -7.28 -42.36 -26.52
N GLN A 145 -6.72 -41.62 -27.48
CA GLN A 145 -6.38 -42.11 -28.82
C GLN A 145 -5.13 -42.99 -28.88
N GLN A 146 -4.29 -42.96 -27.86
CA GLN A 146 -3.07 -43.79 -27.79
C GLN A 146 -3.31 -45.21 -27.31
N ARG A 147 -4.54 -45.57 -27.01
CA ARG A 147 -4.94 -46.92 -26.67
C ARG A 147 -5.35 -47.65 -27.98
#